data_4546ddbbf1d02efa79a5b9154f8801dd
#
_entry.id   4546ddbbf1d02efa79a5b9154f8801dd
#
_cell.length_a   1.000
_cell.length_b   1.000
_cell.length_c   1.000
_cell.angle_alpha   90.00
_cell.angle_beta   90.00
_cell.angle_gamma   90.00
#
_symmetry.space_group_name_H-M   'P 1'
#
loop_
_entity.id
_entity.type
_entity.pdbx_description
1 polymer ?
#
loop_
_entity_poly.entity_id
_entity_poly.type
_entity_poly.pdbx_seq_one_letter_code
_entity_poly.pdbx_strand_id
1 'polypeptide(L)'
;AYFFALPQARLRALLMQLPVSADSFDGQTLYSLDDGREAGDALPDCLLLAGFDPLMLGYEKKQSIFLPPEYLRGIFSLSGIVMPPVLLRGTVAGRWKRSGKRLQITAFRPFTPEERRWVKTAAAQLWPEAEVFFPAE
;
A
#
# COMPACT_ATOMS: atom_id res chain seq x y z
N ALA A 1 -12.35 -12.77 0.09
CA ALA A 1 -13.34 -13.10 -0.93
C ALA A 1 -13.03 -12.40 -2.26
N TYR A 2 -12.87 -11.09 -2.25
CA TYR A 2 -12.63 -10.28 -3.45
C TYR A 2 -11.40 -10.75 -4.23
N PHE A 3 -10.24 -10.82 -3.59
CA PHE A 3 -8.97 -11.22 -4.22
C PHE A 3 -9.01 -12.62 -4.85
N PHE A 4 -9.68 -13.58 -4.19
CA PHE A 4 -9.77 -14.96 -4.67
C PHE A 4 -10.97 -15.21 -5.59
N ALA A 5 -11.81 -14.21 -5.84
CA ALA A 5 -13.09 -14.36 -6.57
C ALA A 5 -13.97 -15.50 -6.01
N LEU A 6 -13.91 -15.75 -4.70
CA LEU A 6 -14.68 -16.78 -4.02
C LEU A 6 -15.88 -16.20 -3.26
N PRO A 7 -17.03 -16.90 -3.20
CA PRO A 7 -18.10 -16.55 -2.28
C PRO A 7 -17.63 -16.51 -0.83
N GLN A 8 -18.09 -15.53 -0.05
CA GLN A 8 -17.67 -15.38 1.36
C GLN A 8 -17.91 -16.64 2.21
N ALA A 9 -19.06 -17.31 2.00
CA ALA A 9 -19.37 -18.54 2.73
C ALA A 9 -18.34 -19.64 2.49
N ARG A 10 -17.90 -19.81 1.23
CA ARG A 10 -16.87 -20.79 0.88
C ARG A 10 -15.51 -20.43 1.47
N LEU A 11 -15.15 -19.15 1.45
CA LEU A 11 -13.89 -18.69 2.04
C LEU A 11 -13.88 -18.91 3.57
N ARG A 12 -15.00 -18.60 4.26
CA ARG A 12 -15.12 -18.88 5.71
C ARG A 12 -14.98 -20.35 6.01
N ALA A 13 -15.61 -21.24 5.24
CA ALA A 13 -15.49 -22.68 5.43
C ALA A 13 -14.05 -23.18 5.23
N LEU A 14 -13.27 -22.57 4.33
CA LEU A 14 -11.85 -22.87 4.15
C LEU A 14 -10.99 -22.34 5.31
N LEU A 15 -11.25 -21.12 5.77
CA LEU A 15 -10.53 -20.52 6.90
C LEU A 15 -10.69 -21.33 8.19
N MET A 16 -11.89 -21.91 8.42
CA MET A 16 -12.13 -22.78 9.60
C MET A 16 -11.32 -24.09 9.60
N GLN A 17 -10.69 -24.44 8.47
CA GLN A 17 -9.82 -25.61 8.35
C GLN A 17 -8.33 -25.28 8.56
N LEU A 18 -8.00 -24.01 8.77
CA LEU A 18 -6.65 -23.52 8.93
C LEU A 18 -6.43 -22.99 10.35
N PRO A 19 -5.21 -23.07 10.90
CA PRO A 19 -4.85 -22.45 12.17
C PRO A 19 -4.77 -20.94 12.00
N VAL A 20 -5.91 -20.25 11.99
CA VAL A 20 -5.99 -18.80 11.84
C VAL A 20 -6.42 -18.12 13.11
N SER A 21 -5.78 -17.03 13.44
CA SER A 21 -6.22 -16.05 14.44
C SER A 21 -7.06 -14.97 13.76
N ALA A 22 -7.98 -14.40 14.50
CA ALA A 22 -8.82 -13.30 14.02
C ALA A 22 -8.64 -12.07 14.90
N ASP A 23 -8.24 -10.97 14.31
CA ASP A 23 -8.07 -9.68 14.97
C ASP A 23 -9.01 -8.64 14.35
N SER A 24 -9.35 -7.60 15.13
CA SER A 24 -10.14 -6.47 14.63
C SER A 24 -9.24 -5.27 14.41
N PHE A 25 -9.28 -4.71 13.21
CA PHE A 25 -8.60 -3.48 12.86
C PHE A 25 -9.56 -2.57 12.10
N ASP A 26 -9.77 -1.36 12.61
CA ASP A 26 -10.66 -0.35 12.02
C ASP A 26 -12.07 -0.90 11.65
N GLY A 27 -12.65 -1.70 12.56
CA GLY A 27 -13.95 -2.33 12.36
C GLY A 27 -13.98 -3.48 11.35
N GLN A 28 -12.84 -3.86 10.78
CA GLN A 28 -12.70 -5.00 9.90
C GLN A 28 -12.07 -6.20 10.64
N THR A 29 -12.57 -7.40 10.37
CA THR A 29 -11.94 -8.63 10.86
C THR A 29 -10.80 -9.02 9.91
N LEU A 30 -9.60 -9.08 10.45
CA LEU A 30 -8.40 -9.58 9.77
C LEU A 30 -8.09 -10.99 10.28
N TYR A 31 -7.68 -11.86 9.36
CA TYR A 31 -7.27 -13.22 9.67
C TYR A 31 -5.78 -13.35 9.38
N SER A 32 -5.02 -13.81 10.37
CA SER A 32 -3.61 -14.17 10.22
C SER A 32 -3.45 -15.68 10.38
N LEU A 33 -2.58 -16.28 9.57
CA LEU A 33 -2.21 -17.68 9.72
C LEU A 33 -1.21 -17.79 10.87
N ASP A 34 -1.52 -18.64 11.86
CA ASP A 34 -0.56 -19.01 12.88
C ASP A 34 0.36 -20.10 12.32
N ASP A 35 1.47 -19.68 11.75
CA ASP A 35 2.49 -20.56 11.17
C ASP A 35 3.69 -20.79 12.12
N GLY A 36 3.58 -20.34 13.37
CA GLY A 36 4.63 -20.44 14.38
C GLY A 36 5.85 -19.55 14.13
N ARG A 37 5.77 -18.65 13.16
CA ARG A 37 6.83 -17.67 12.89
C ARG A 37 6.71 -16.49 13.85
N GLU A 38 7.86 -16.02 14.32
CA GLU A 38 7.88 -14.74 15.03
C GLU A 38 7.45 -13.59 14.10
N ALA A 39 6.87 -12.55 14.68
CA ALA A 39 6.58 -11.33 13.94
C ALA A 39 7.86 -10.83 13.29
N GLY A 40 7.77 -10.51 11.99
CA GLY A 40 8.90 -9.95 11.26
C GLY A 40 9.30 -8.57 11.78
N ASP A 41 10.37 -8.02 11.21
CA ASP A 41 10.80 -6.66 11.49
C ASP A 41 9.68 -5.65 11.21
N ALA A 42 9.71 -4.54 11.95
CA ALA A 42 8.78 -3.44 11.72
C ALA A 42 8.85 -2.95 10.26
N LEU A 43 7.68 -2.70 9.67
CA LEU A 43 7.64 -2.12 8.33
C LEU A 43 8.34 -0.77 8.31
N PRO A 44 9.07 -0.44 7.24
CA PRO A 44 9.70 0.88 7.10
C PRO A 44 8.64 1.98 7.05
N ASP A 45 9.00 3.18 7.54
CA ASP A 45 8.09 4.34 7.55
C ASP A 45 7.62 4.75 6.15
N CYS A 46 8.35 4.39 5.10
CA CYS A 46 7.96 4.64 3.71
C CYS A 46 8.18 3.43 2.82
N LEU A 47 7.17 3.12 2.01
CA LEU A 47 7.25 2.13 0.92
C LEU A 47 6.88 2.78 -0.41
N LEU A 48 7.70 2.54 -1.43
CA LEU A 48 7.42 2.90 -2.82
C LEU A 48 6.98 1.64 -3.57
N LEU A 49 5.67 1.44 -3.67
CA LEU A 49 5.11 0.24 -4.30
C LEU A 49 5.02 0.40 -5.81
N ALA A 50 5.00 -0.71 -6.53
CA ALA A 50 4.86 -0.72 -7.98
C ALA A 50 3.43 -0.34 -8.44
N GLY A 51 3.29 0.01 -9.72
CA GLY A 51 1.97 0.04 -10.33
C GLY A 51 1.35 -1.35 -10.35
N PHE A 52 0.04 -1.46 -10.17
CA PHE A 52 -0.68 -2.73 -10.07
C PHE A 52 -0.23 -3.61 -8.90
N ASP A 53 0.31 -3.01 -7.83
CA ASP A 53 0.73 -3.74 -6.66
C ASP A 53 -0.42 -4.55 -6.05
N PRO A 54 -0.18 -5.82 -5.63
CA PRO A 54 -1.21 -6.67 -5.01
C PRO A 54 -1.87 -6.05 -3.77
N LEU A 55 -1.16 -5.20 -3.02
CA LEU A 55 -1.72 -4.50 -1.88
C LEU A 55 -2.89 -3.57 -2.29
N MET A 56 -2.79 -2.96 -3.48
CA MET A 56 -3.87 -2.13 -4.03
C MET A 56 -4.99 -2.96 -4.67
N LEU A 57 -4.67 -4.11 -5.23
CA LEU A 57 -5.62 -4.97 -5.94
C LEU A 57 -6.32 -5.98 -5.04
N GLY A 58 -5.76 -6.28 -3.87
CA GLY A 58 -6.27 -7.30 -2.95
C GLY A 58 -7.57 -6.94 -2.23
N TYR A 59 -7.95 -5.67 -2.25
CA TYR A 59 -9.13 -5.14 -1.58
C TYR A 59 -10.15 -4.59 -2.59
N GLU A 60 -11.41 -4.67 -2.24
CA GLU A 60 -12.40 -3.82 -2.91
C GLU A 60 -12.02 -2.35 -2.69
N LYS A 61 -11.96 -1.57 -3.77
CA LYS A 61 -11.32 -0.24 -3.79
C LYS A 61 -11.72 0.69 -2.64
N LYS A 62 -13.01 0.67 -2.24
CA LYS A 62 -13.54 1.51 -1.16
C LYS A 62 -13.37 0.90 0.24
N GLN A 63 -12.88 -0.33 0.33
CA GLN A 63 -12.71 -1.07 1.58
C GLN A 63 -11.23 -1.35 1.88
N SER A 64 -10.32 -0.75 1.11
CA SER A 64 -8.90 -0.89 1.38
C SER A 64 -8.54 -0.17 2.67
N ILE A 65 -7.89 -0.87 3.59
CA ILE A 65 -7.35 -0.31 4.84
C ILE A 65 -6.09 0.55 4.60
N PHE A 66 -5.50 0.45 3.39
CA PHE A 66 -4.27 1.16 3.02
C PHE A 66 -4.53 2.42 2.20
N LEU A 67 -5.70 2.54 1.57
CA LEU A 67 -6.02 3.61 0.63
C LEU A 67 -7.21 4.44 1.13
N PRO A 68 -6.96 5.66 1.65
CA PRO A 68 -8.04 6.59 2.01
C PRO A 68 -8.97 6.83 0.81
N PRO A 69 -10.29 6.83 1.01
CA PRO A 69 -11.27 6.96 -0.07
C PRO A 69 -11.09 8.22 -0.92
N GLU A 70 -10.66 9.32 -0.33
CA GLU A 70 -10.39 10.60 -1.00
C GLU A 70 -9.22 10.50 -2.00
N TYR A 71 -8.29 9.57 -1.80
CA TYR A 71 -7.12 9.37 -2.68
C TYR A 71 -7.36 8.31 -3.77
N LEU A 72 -8.54 7.70 -3.78
CA LEU A 72 -8.89 6.63 -4.71
C LEU A 72 -8.58 7.00 -6.18
N ARG A 73 -8.96 8.20 -6.60
CA ARG A 73 -8.74 8.67 -7.98
C ARG A 73 -7.29 9.03 -8.30
N GLY A 74 -6.49 9.28 -7.29
CA GLY A 74 -5.05 9.47 -7.43
C GLY A 74 -4.30 8.19 -7.77
N ILE A 75 -4.85 7.04 -7.36
CA ILE A 75 -4.25 5.70 -7.58
C ILE A 75 -4.96 4.95 -8.72
N PHE A 76 -6.29 4.90 -8.75
CA PHE A 76 -7.05 4.19 -9.77
C PHE A 76 -7.58 5.16 -10.84
N SER A 77 -7.04 5.06 -12.06
CA SER A 77 -7.56 5.81 -13.19
C SER A 77 -8.90 5.26 -13.70
N LEU A 78 -9.61 6.06 -14.49
CA LEU A 78 -10.85 5.61 -15.16
C LEU A 78 -10.59 4.53 -16.21
N SER A 79 -9.39 4.53 -16.80
CA SER A 79 -8.97 3.53 -17.80
C SER A 79 -8.45 2.22 -17.18
N GLY A 80 -8.58 2.04 -15.87
CA GLY A 80 -8.16 0.80 -15.20
C GLY A 80 -6.67 0.73 -14.82
N ILE A 81 -5.90 1.80 -15.04
CA ILE A 81 -4.50 1.83 -14.62
C ILE A 81 -4.44 2.05 -13.11
N VAL A 82 -3.55 1.29 -12.45
CA VAL A 82 -3.22 1.46 -11.02
C VAL A 82 -1.85 2.12 -10.92
N MET A 83 -1.84 3.35 -10.42
CA MET A 83 -0.63 4.16 -10.28
C MET A 83 0.25 3.63 -9.14
N PRO A 84 1.59 3.77 -9.25
CA PRO A 84 2.53 3.38 -8.21
C PRO A 84 2.33 4.23 -6.94
N PRO A 85 1.89 3.66 -5.81
CA PRO A 85 1.63 4.45 -4.61
C PRO A 85 2.89 4.70 -3.78
N VAL A 86 2.84 5.79 -3.01
CA VAL A 86 3.74 6.07 -1.89
C VAL A 86 2.96 5.79 -0.61
N LEU A 87 3.40 4.82 0.18
CA LEU A 87 2.85 4.55 1.50
C LEU A 87 3.73 5.21 2.56
N LEU A 88 3.09 5.89 3.50
CA LEU A 88 3.72 6.39 4.71
C LEU A 88 3.05 5.71 5.90
N ARG A 89 3.84 4.96 6.68
CA ARG A 89 3.34 4.14 7.81
C ARG A 89 2.12 3.32 7.46
N GLY A 90 2.18 2.61 6.32
CA GLY A 90 1.13 1.71 5.86
C GLY A 90 -0.07 2.39 5.17
N THR A 91 -0.12 3.71 5.05
CA THR A 91 -1.22 4.43 4.41
C THR A 91 -0.75 5.14 3.15
N VAL A 92 -1.53 5.04 2.07
CA VAL A 92 -1.26 5.76 0.82
C VAL A 92 -1.37 7.26 1.06
N ALA A 93 -0.27 7.98 0.76
CA ALA A 93 -0.16 9.43 0.93
C ALA A 93 0.21 10.16 -0.37
N GLY A 94 0.49 9.41 -1.43
CA GLY A 94 0.88 9.96 -2.72
C GLY A 94 1.10 8.88 -3.76
N ARG A 95 1.64 9.28 -4.89
CA ARG A 95 2.10 8.40 -5.97
C ARG A 95 3.45 8.85 -6.49
N TRP A 96 4.14 7.96 -7.18
CA TRP A 96 5.43 8.29 -7.77
C TRP A 96 5.50 7.95 -9.26
N LYS A 97 6.41 8.59 -9.95
CA LYS A 97 6.76 8.29 -11.35
C LYS A 97 8.26 8.47 -11.53
N ARG A 98 8.92 7.50 -12.16
CA ARG A 98 10.35 7.58 -12.49
C ARG A 98 10.54 7.80 -14.00
N SER A 99 11.46 8.70 -14.33
CA SER A 99 11.93 8.92 -15.69
C SER A 99 13.45 9.13 -15.65
N GLY A 100 14.20 8.13 -16.10
CA GLY A 100 15.66 8.11 -15.96
C GLY A 100 16.08 8.13 -14.49
N LYS A 101 16.87 9.12 -14.10
CA LYS A 101 17.29 9.35 -12.71
C LYS A 101 16.28 10.16 -11.89
N ARG A 102 15.32 10.82 -12.53
CA ARG A 102 14.34 11.67 -11.86
C ARG A 102 13.19 10.83 -11.30
N LEU A 103 12.98 10.89 -9.99
CA LEU A 103 11.84 10.32 -9.27
C LEU A 103 10.91 11.46 -8.82
N GLN A 104 9.78 11.60 -9.48
CA GLN A 104 8.76 12.58 -9.12
C GLN A 104 7.78 11.97 -8.13
N ILE A 105 7.54 12.66 -7.03
CA ILE A 105 6.55 12.31 -6.00
C ILE A 105 5.39 13.29 -6.09
N THR A 106 4.19 12.80 -6.39
CA THR A 106 2.95 13.58 -6.32
C THR A 106 2.28 13.27 -4.98
N ALA A 107 2.42 14.16 -4.02
CA ALA A 107 1.79 14.06 -2.72
C ALA A 107 0.27 14.33 -2.84
N PHE A 108 -0.55 13.64 -2.05
CA PHE A 108 -2.01 13.88 -1.97
C PHE A 108 -2.38 14.81 -0.81
N ARG A 109 -1.42 15.08 0.05
CA ARG A 109 -1.42 16.09 1.11
C ARG A 109 -0.01 16.62 1.29
N PRO A 110 0.19 17.77 1.92
CA PRO A 110 1.53 18.24 2.25
C PRO A 110 2.32 17.20 3.06
N PHE A 111 3.55 16.92 2.65
CA PHE A 111 4.45 16.04 3.41
C PHE A 111 5.28 16.87 4.39
N THR A 112 5.39 16.38 5.61
CA THR A 112 6.30 16.95 6.60
C THR A 112 7.76 16.81 6.15
N PRO A 113 8.69 17.58 6.71
CA PRO A 113 10.12 17.41 6.44
C PRO A 113 10.63 16.00 6.74
N GLU A 114 10.05 15.35 7.76
CA GLU A 114 10.39 13.99 8.14
C GLU A 114 9.87 12.97 7.11
N GLU A 115 8.63 13.07 6.67
CA GLU A 115 8.07 12.22 5.63
C GLU A 115 8.83 12.35 4.31
N ARG A 116 9.27 13.56 3.95
CA ARG A 116 10.15 13.77 2.78
C ARG A 116 11.50 13.06 2.94
N ARG A 117 12.06 12.99 4.16
CA ARG A 117 13.28 12.21 4.44
C ARG A 117 13.02 10.71 4.24
N TRP A 118 11.93 10.18 4.78
CA TRP A 118 11.57 8.76 4.59
C TRP A 118 11.44 8.38 3.11
N VAL A 119 10.76 9.21 2.33
CA VAL A 119 10.65 9.00 0.87
C VAL A 119 12.02 8.99 0.19
N LYS A 120 12.91 9.93 0.54
CA LYS A 120 14.25 9.96 -0.02
C LYS A 120 15.08 8.73 0.38
N THR A 121 14.95 8.28 1.62
CA THR A 121 15.62 7.06 2.10
C THR A 121 15.14 5.84 1.35
N ALA A 122 13.81 5.65 1.22
CA ALA A 122 13.22 4.54 0.47
C ALA A 122 13.63 4.58 -1.02
N ALA A 123 13.66 5.77 -1.62
CA ALA A 123 14.12 5.94 -3.00
C ALA A 123 15.59 5.57 -3.19
N ALA A 124 16.47 5.98 -2.27
CA ALA A 124 17.89 5.67 -2.32
C ALA A 124 18.20 4.17 -2.17
N GLN A 125 17.39 3.44 -1.40
CA GLN A 125 17.50 1.99 -1.28
C GLN A 125 17.17 1.27 -2.60
N LEU A 126 16.18 1.76 -3.34
CA LEU A 126 15.75 1.16 -4.61
C LEU A 126 16.59 1.65 -5.80
N TRP A 127 16.96 2.92 -5.78
CA TRP A 127 17.67 3.59 -6.86
C TRP A 127 18.66 4.62 -6.28
N PRO A 128 19.88 4.20 -5.95
CA PRO A 128 20.88 5.09 -5.30
C PRO A 128 21.19 6.39 -6.06
N GLU A 129 21.05 6.35 -7.41
CA GLU A 129 21.30 7.51 -8.27
C GLU A 129 20.04 8.38 -8.52
N ALA A 130 18.89 8.05 -7.91
CA ALA A 130 17.66 8.79 -8.18
C ALA A 130 17.61 10.15 -7.49
N GLU A 131 17.23 11.14 -8.28
CA GLU A 131 16.96 12.50 -7.79
C GLU A 131 15.47 12.63 -7.47
N VAL A 132 15.14 12.70 -6.18
CA VAL A 132 13.76 12.81 -5.70
C VAL A 132 13.28 14.25 -5.82
N PHE A 133 12.20 14.42 -6.58
CA PHE A 133 11.58 15.70 -6.83
C PHE A 133 10.13 15.72 -6.30
N PHE A 134 9.82 16.73 -5.51
CA PHE A 134 8.47 17.05 -5.07
C PHE A 134 8.03 18.30 -5.85
N PRO A 135 7.06 18.18 -6.80
CA PRO A 135 6.50 19.36 -7.46
C PRO A 135 5.94 20.33 -6.41
N ALA A 136 6.05 21.63 -6.69
CA ALA A 136 5.31 22.63 -5.92
C ALA A 136 3.79 22.36 -6.08
N GLU A 137 3.04 22.50 -4.99
CA GLU A 137 1.59 22.43 -4.97
C GLU A 137 0.97 23.58 -5.72
#